data_323f716bfec56f00ccafd6b773b6590a
#
_entry.id   323f716bfec56f00ccafd6b773b6590a
#
_cell.length_a   1.000
_cell.length_b   1.000
_cell.length_c   1.000
_cell.angle_alpha   90.00
_cell.angle_beta   90.00
_cell.angle_gamma   90.00
#
_symmetry.space_group_name_H-M   'P 1'
#
loop_
_entity.id
_entity.type
_entity.pdbx_description
1 polymer ?
#
loop_
_entity_poly.entity_id
_entity_poly.type
_entity_poly.pdbx_seq_one_letter_code
_entity_poly.pdbx_strand_id
1 'polypeptide(L)'
;MKSIYNYDLKNLEIKLTKLGEKPFRAKQVFSWLYEKRVDSFDEMTNLSFDLREKLKENFVLNTLKLVKQQTAADETSKYLLECEDGALIETVLMKHDYGYSVCVTSQVGCAMGCKFCASGLLKAKRNLSAGELVNQIMFVQKDLDKREKRVSHIVVMGIGEPFMNYPNVMEFIACVNNDKGLNIGARHITISTCGIAPVIKRFADEMSQVNLAISLHAPNDALRSQIMPVNDMFNLEELFEALHYYQKKSNRRLTFEYILIDGVNDTLQQAKELVELVKSMNAYVNLIPYNEVEENPFRPTQPKNAAAFYDYLKRHNVQCVIRREKGSEIDAACGQLRANVEKQRSARR
;
A
#
# COMPACT_ATOMS: atom_id res chain seq x y z
N MET A 1 18.98 -10.16 -13.64
CA MET A 1 19.50 -10.26 -12.24
C MET A 1 18.38 -9.88 -11.29
N LYS A 2 18.49 -10.22 -9.99
CA LYS A 2 17.49 -9.80 -8.99
C LYS A 2 17.91 -8.49 -8.33
N SER A 3 16.94 -7.65 -7.95
CA SER A 3 17.24 -6.48 -7.14
C SER A 3 17.85 -6.87 -5.79
N ILE A 4 18.90 -6.16 -5.35
CA ILE A 4 19.49 -6.36 -4.03
C ILE A 4 18.50 -6.01 -2.91
N TYR A 5 17.54 -5.14 -3.17
CA TYR A 5 16.45 -4.78 -2.26
C TYR A 5 15.38 -5.88 -2.08
N ASN A 6 15.54 -7.04 -2.77
CA ASN A 6 14.72 -8.23 -2.49
C ASN A 6 15.11 -8.95 -1.19
N TYR A 7 16.15 -8.50 -0.52
CA TYR A 7 16.71 -9.18 0.65
C TYR A 7 16.70 -8.25 1.86
N ASP A 8 16.09 -8.71 2.96
CA ASP A 8 16.31 -8.10 4.26
C ASP A 8 17.78 -8.34 4.71
N LEU A 9 18.19 -7.75 5.83
CA LEU A 9 19.57 -7.84 6.28
C LEU A 9 20.01 -9.30 6.49
N LYS A 10 19.13 -10.17 7.06
CA LYS A 10 19.44 -11.58 7.32
C LYS A 10 19.58 -12.38 6.04
N ASN A 11 18.65 -12.17 5.10
CA ASN A 11 18.68 -12.86 3.81
C ASN A 11 19.85 -12.37 2.94
N LEU A 12 20.20 -11.07 3.02
CA LEU A 12 21.40 -10.54 2.35
C LEU A 12 22.67 -11.14 2.94
N GLU A 13 22.76 -11.33 4.28
CA GLU A 13 23.90 -12.00 4.92
C GLU A 13 24.08 -13.43 4.40
N ILE A 14 23.00 -14.21 4.34
CA ILE A 14 23.01 -15.57 3.79
C ILE A 14 23.47 -15.53 2.32
N LYS A 15 22.98 -14.58 1.54
CA LYS A 15 23.31 -14.48 0.11
C LYS A 15 24.78 -14.13 -0.12
N LEU A 16 25.32 -13.14 0.63
CA LEU A 16 26.72 -12.76 0.52
C LEU A 16 27.68 -13.86 1.02
N THR A 17 27.30 -14.58 2.08
CA THR A 17 28.07 -15.74 2.55
C THR A 17 28.18 -16.82 1.48
N LYS A 18 27.11 -17.08 0.71
CA LYS A 18 27.16 -17.99 -0.44
C LYS A 18 28.07 -17.51 -1.58
N LEU A 19 28.34 -16.20 -1.66
CA LEU A 19 29.30 -15.60 -2.59
C LEU A 19 30.74 -15.56 -2.03
N GLY A 20 30.99 -16.21 -0.87
CA GLY A 20 32.29 -16.29 -0.23
C GLY A 20 32.65 -15.07 0.63
N GLU A 21 31.68 -14.20 0.93
CA GLU A 21 31.91 -13.01 1.74
C GLU A 21 31.64 -13.27 3.23
N LYS A 22 32.30 -12.49 4.09
CA LYS A 22 32.08 -12.56 5.55
C LYS A 22 30.73 -11.96 5.92
N PRO A 23 29.99 -12.52 6.92
CA PRO A 23 28.66 -12.07 7.30
C PRO A 23 28.52 -10.57 7.56
N PHE A 24 29.50 -9.93 8.23
CA PHE A 24 29.47 -8.51 8.53
C PHE A 24 29.41 -7.58 7.30
N ARG A 25 29.83 -8.09 6.11
CA ARG A 25 29.74 -7.34 4.86
C ARG A 25 28.32 -6.98 4.49
N ALA A 26 27.35 -7.82 4.85
CA ALA A 26 25.93 -7.52 4.63
C ALA A 26 25.49 -6.23 5.34
N LYS A 27 25.95 -5.99 6.57
CA LYS A 27 25.67 -4.75 7.31
C LYS A 27 26.24 -3.53 6.61
N GLN A 28 27.47 -3.63 6.08
CA GLN A 28 28.11 -2.55 5.34
C GLN A 28 27.35 -2.23 4.05
N VAL A 29 27.01 -3.25 3.26
CA VAL A 29 26.20 -3.10 2.04
C VAL A 29 24.82 -2.50 2.38
N PHE A 30 24.17 -2.99 3.43
CA PHE A 30 22.86 -2.52 3.86
C PHE A 30 22.86 -1.04 4.26
N SER A 31 23.89 -0.59 4.98
CA SER A 31 24.07 0.84 5.30
C SER A 31 24.25 1.69 4.03
N TRP A 32 25.04 1.24 3.05
CA TRP A 32 25.15 1.94 1.76
C TRP A 32 23.83 2.04 1.01
N LEU A 33 23.04 0.97 1.02
CA LEU A 33 21.73 0.93 0.36
C LEU A 33 20.73 1.90 1.01
N TYR A 34 20.58 1.84 2.32
CA TYR A 34 19.46 2.50 3.03
C TYR A 34 19.82 3.83 3.69
N GLU A 35 21.04 3.99 4.21
CA GLU A 35 21.48 5.24 4.84
C GLU A 35 22.08 6.20 3.82
N LYS A 36 22.99 5.70 2.97
CA LYS A 36 23.67 6.50 1.93
C LYS A 36 22.84 6.61 0.64
N ARG A 37 22.01 5.61 0.36
CA ARG A 37 21.09 5.58 -0.80
C ARG A 37 21.80 5.75 -2.14
N VAL A 38 22.92 5.05 -2.29
CA VAL A 38 23.76 5.10 -3.49
C VAL A 38 23.03 4.68 -4.76
N ASP A 39 23.44 5.18 -5.90
CA ASP A 39 22.92 4.83 -7.22
C ASP A 39 23.78 3.78 -7.94
N SER A 40 24.99 3.55 -7.45
CA SER A 40 25.93 2.56 -8.00
C SER A 40 26.67 1.81 -6.88
N PHE A 41 26.98 0.54 -7.11
CA PHE A 41 27.85 -0.24 -6.23
C PHE A 41 29.28 0.34 -6.16
N ASP A 42 29.71 1.11 -7.17
CA ASP A 42 31.02 1.79 -7.17
C ASP A 42 31.16 2.86 -6.10
N GLU A 43 30.05 3.46 -5.68
CA GLU A 43 30.03 4.46 -4.61
C GLU A 43 30.30 3.85 -3.22
N MET A 44 30.23 2.51 -3.07
CA MET A 44 30.47 1.80 -1.81
C MET A 44 31.96 1.72 -1.48
N THR A 45 32.59 2.87 -1.28
CA THR A 45 34.07 3.04 -1.27
C THR A 45 34.80 2.32 -0.14
N ASN A 46 34.11 1.95 0.96
CA ASN A 46 34.73 1.15 2.03
C ASN A 46 34.61 -0.36 1.82
N LEU A 47 34.04 -0.79 0.68
CA LEU A 47 34.05 -2.17 0.23
C LEU A 47 35.23 -2.40 -0.73
N SER A 48 35.80 -3.62 -0.70
CA SER A 48 36.84 -4.00 -1.65
C SER A 48 36.34 -3.95 -3.10
N PHE A 49 37.24 -3.74 -4.03
CA PHE A 49 36.93 -3.80 -5.46
C PHE A 49 36.24 -5.12 -5.83
N ASP A 50 36.82 -6.27 -5.40
CA ASP A 50 36.28 -7.60 -5.69
C ASP A 50 34.84 -7.77 -5.18
N LEU A 51 34.52 -7.24 -3.99
CA LEU A 51 33.15 -7.31 -3.47
C LEU A 51 32.19 -6.45 -4.32
N ARG A 52 32.62 -5.24 -4.73
CA ARG A 52 31.79 -4.40 -5.60
C ARG A 52 31.51 -5.05 -6.95
N GLU A 53 32.51 -5.70 -7.55
CA GLU A 53 32.31 -6.45 -8.80
C GLU A 53 31.35 -7.64 -8.59
N LYS A 54 31.53 -8.43 -7.52
CA LYS A 54 30.57 -9.51 -7.16
C LYS A 54 29.15 -8.98 -7.00
N LEU A 55 28.98 -7.79 -6.41
CA LEU A 55 27.64 -7.18 -6.26
C LEU A 55 27.04 -6.85 -7.62
N LYS A 56 27.83 -6.26 -8.55
CA LYS A 56 27.39 -5.94 -9.92
C LYS A 56 27.02 -7.19 -10.73
N GLU A 57 27.76 -8.26 -10.57
CA GLU A 57 27.51 -9.52 -11.27
C GLU A 57 26.25 -10.25 -10.77
N ASN A 58 25.85 -10.05 -9.53
CA ASN A 58 24.78 -10.82 -8.91
C ASN A 58 23.49 -10.04 -8.70
N PHE A 59 23.55 -8.70 -8.66
CA PHE A 59 22.43 -7.85 -8.27
C PHE A 59 22.27 -6.61 -9.16
N VAL A 60 21.05 -6.07 -9.17
CA VAL A 60 20.75 -4.71 -9.64
C VAL A 60 20.26 -3.86 -8.47
N LEU A 61 20.56 -2.56 -8.50
CA LEU A 61 20.11 -1.59 -7.48
C LEU A 61 18.72 -1.08 -7.81
N ASN A 62 18.60 -0.36 -8.91
CA ASN A 62 17.37 0.34 -9.27
C ASN A 62 16.61 -0.49 -10.31
N THR A 63 15.39 -0.90 -9.94
CA THR A 63 14.48 -1.67 -10.81
C THR A 63 13.31 -0.83 -11.31
N LEU A 64 13.25 0.44 -10.93
CA LEU A 64 12.20 1.38 -11.30
C LEU A 64 12.79 2.64 -11.95
N LYS A 65 12.14 3.09 -13.02
CA LYS A 65 12.49 4.31 -13.75
C LYS A 65 11.32 5.30 -13.69
N LEU A 66 11.60 6.57 -13.41
CA LEU A 66 10.59 7.62 -13.44
C LEU A 66 10.14 7.89 -14.88
N VAL A 67 8.84 7.76 -15.10
CA VAL A 67 8.19 8.15 -16.37
C VAL A 67 7.56 9.54 -16.25
N LYS A 68 6.86 9.80 -15.14
CA LYS A 68 6.19 11.08 -14.90
C LYS A 68 6.03 11.33 -13.39
N GLN A 69 6.17 12.59 -13.00
CA GLN A 69 5.79 13.08 -11.66
C GLN A 69 4.73 14.18 -11.83
N GLN A 70 3.72 14.15 -10.97
CA GLN A 70 2.69 15.18 -10.86
C GLN A 70 2.60 15.58 -9.39
N THR A 71 2.47 16.86 -9.11
CA THR A 71 2.33 17.38 -7.74
C THR A 71 1.10 18.27 -7.68
N ALA A 72 0.20 18.00 -6.76
CA ALA A 72 -1.00 18.77 -6.47
C ALA A 72 -0.69 19.95 -5.53
N ALA A 73 -1.65 20.88 -5.41
CA ALA A 73 -1.53 22.06 -4.55
C ALA A 73 -1.35 21.72 -3.06
N ASP A 74 -1.88 20.57 -2.62
CA ASP A 74 -1.73 20.05 -1.25
C ASP A 74 -0.39 19.33 -0.98
N GLU A 75 0.58 19.47 -1.88
CA GLU A 75 1.91 18.83 -1.88
C GLU A 75 1.85 17.28 -2.04
N THR A 76 0.70 16.72 -2.40
CA THR A 76 0.61 15.30 -2.80
C THR A 76 1.33 15.13 -4.13
N SER A 77 2.25 14.17 -4.22
CA SER A 77 3.00 13.87 -5.44
C SER A 77 2.75 12.45 -5.89
N LYS A 78 2.35 12.29 -7.16
CA LYS A 78 2.17 10.99 -7.80
C LYS A 78 3.33 10.72 -8.75
N TYR A 79 3.95 9.57 -8.60
CA TYR A 79 5.06 9.09 -9.42
C TYR A 79 4.57 7.92 -10.28
N LEU A 80 4.64 8.06 -11.59
CA LEU A 80 4.48 6.97 -12.54
C LEU A 80 5.85 6.36 -12.79
N LEU A 81 6.02 5.10 -12.43
CA LEU A 81 7.28 4.37 -12.47
C LEU A 81 7.17 3.20 -13.45
N GLU A 82 8.22 2.97 -14.22
CA GLU A 82 8.37 1.85 -15.15
C GLU A 82 9.28 0.78 -14.53
N CYS A 83 8.79 -0.45 -14.49
CA CYS A 83 9.54 -1.63 -14.10
C CYS A 83 10.47 -2.11 -15.22
N GLU A 84 11.44 -3.00 -14.91
CA GLU A 84 12.39 -3.56 -15.90
C GLU A 84 11.70 -4.28 -17.08
N ASP A 85 10.51 -4.86 -16.86
CA ASP A 85 9.70 -5.52 -17.88
C ASP A 85 8.78 -4.56 -18.66
N GLY A 86 8.93 -3.25 -18.46
CA GLY A 86 8.10 -2.22 -19.09
C GLY A 86 6.72 -2.04 -18.46
N ALA A 87 6.40 -2.78 -17.40
CA ALA A 87 5.16 -2.57 -16.67
C ALA A 87 5.18 -1.24 -15.92
N LEU A 88 4.01 -0.59 -15.85
CA LEU A 88 3.87 0.71 -15.21
C LEU A 88 3.13 0.57 -13.89
N ILE A 89 3.62 1.26 -12.88
CA ILE A 89 3.02 1.34 -11.55
C ILE A 89 2.97 2.78 -11.07
N GLU A 90 2.11 3.05 -10.11
CA GLU A 90 1.99 4.37 -9.47
C GLU A 90 2.28 4.28 -7.98
N THR A 91 2.99 5.29 -7.49
CA THR A 91 3.31 5.50 -6.08
C THR A 91 2.94 6.93 -5.71
N VAL A 92 2.36 7.13 -4.52
CA VAL A 92 1.91 8.46 -4.09
C VAL A 92 2.59 8.87 -2.79
N LEU A 93 3.20 10.04 -2.79
CA LEU A 93 3.68 10.73 -1.59
C LEU A 93 2.61 11.70 -1.11
N MET A 94 2.24 11.60 0.16
CA MET A 94 1.27 12.48 0.82
C MET A 94 1.92 13.18 2.01
N LYS A 95 1.76 14.51 2.10
CA LYS A 95 2.15 15.28 3.27
C LYS A 95 0.99 15.32 4.27
N HIS A 96 1.32 15.09 5.53
CA HIS A 96 0.40 15.20 6.68
C HIS A 96 1.07 16.01 7.79
N ASP A 97 0.31 16.46 8.77
CA ASP A 97 0.84 17.18 9.94
C ASP A 97 1.81 16.31 10.76
N TYR A 98 1.61 14.99 10.73
CA TYR A 98 2.47 14.00 11.41
C TYR A 98 3.66 13.51 10.57
N GLY A 99 3.84 13.99 9.35
CA GLY A 99 4.95 13.64 8.46
C GLY A 99 4.54 13.21 7.05
N TYR A 100 5.44 12.50 6.38
CA TYR A 100 5.29 12.09 4.98
C TYR A 100 4.90 10.61 4.89
N SER A 101 3.77 10.33 4.25
CA SER A 101 3.26 8.97 4.02
C SER A 101 3.41 8.58 2.56
N VAL A 102 3.86 7.36 2.30
CA VAL A 102 3.94 6.81 0.94
C VAL A 102 2.91 5.72 0.74
N CYS A 103 2.08 5.87 -0.30
CA CYS A 103 1.16 4.84 -0.77
C CYS A 103 1.86 3.97 -1.81
N VAL A 104 2.02 2.68 -1.50
CA VAL A 104 2.79 1.70 -2.28
C VAL A 104 1.86 0.78 -3.05
N THR A 105 2.17 0.57 -4.32
CA THR A 105 1.55 -0.42 -5.21
C THR A 105 2.16 -1.81 -4.94
N SER A 106 1.33 -2.86 -4.88
CA SER A 106 1.77 -4.23 -4.60
C SER A 106 1.76 -5.18 -5.79
N GLN A 107 1.03 -4.85 -6.85
CA GLN A 107 0.89 -5.69 -8.05
C GLN A 107 0.87 -4.82 -9.32
N VAL A 108 1.18 -5.42 -10.45
CA VAL A 108 0.87 -4.85 -11.77
C VAL A 108 -0.55 -5.26 -12.15
N GLY A 109 -1.50 -4.32 -12.04
CA GLY A 109 -2.93 -4.59 -12.14
C GLY A 109 -3.52 -5.21 -10.86
N CYS A 110 -4.80 -5.53 -10.88
CA CYS A 110 -5.52 -6.09 -9.74
C CYS A 110 -6.58 -7.09 -10.20
N ALA A 111 -6.63 -8.28 -9.57
CA ALA A 111 -7.60 -9.33 -9.92
C ALA A 111 -8.91 -9.24 -9.12
N MET A 112 -9.02 -8.33 -8.14
CA MET A 112 -10.17 -8.31 -7.21
C MET A 112 -11.46 -7.82 -7.84
N GLY A 113 -11.40 -7.05 -8.94
CA GLY A 113 -12.57 -6.64 -9.71
C GLY A 113 -13.54 -5.70 -8.99
N CYS A 114 -13.08 -4.97 -7.96
CA CYS A 114 -13.92 -3.99 -7.25
C CYS A 114 -14.46 -2.95 -8.25
N LYS A 115 -15.78 -2.83 -8.34
CA LYS A 115 -16.45 -2.04 -9.40
C LYS A 115 -16.28 -0.53 -9.28
N PHE A 116 -15.94 -0.05 -8.11
CA PHE A 116 -15.70 1.37 -7.84
C PHE A 116 -14.23 1.79 -8.05
N CYS A 117 -13.30 0.85 -8.25
CA CYS A 117 -11.86 1.12 -8.27
C CYS A 117 -11.30 1.10 -9.69
N ALA A 118 -10.56 2.14 -10.07
CA ALA A 118 -9.87 2.18 -11.37
C ALA A 118 -8.87 1.03 -11.55
N SER A 119 -8.22 0.58 -10.45
CA SER A 119 -7.33 -0.58 -10.49
C SER A 119 -8.07 -1.89 -10.79
N GLY A 120 -9.38 -1.99 -10.49
CA GLY A 120 -10.23 -3.13 -10.82
C GLY A 120 -10.49 -3.29 -12.33
N LEU A 121 -10.29 -2.22 -13.12
CA LEU A 121 -10.36 -2.24 -14.57
C LEU A 121 -9.10 -2.82 -15.22
N LEU A 122 -7.99 -2.89 -14.47
CA LEU A 122 -6.70 -3.39 -14.93
C LEU A 122 -6.61 -4.90 -14.71
N LYS A 123 -6.33 -5.65 -15.77
CA LYS A 123 -6.03 -7.09 -15.62
C LYS A 123 -4.77 -7.25 -14.78
N ALA A 124 -4.84 -8.12 -13.76
CA ALA A 124 -3.66 -8.51 -13.01
C ALA A 124 -2.65 -9.20 -13.94
N LYS A 125 -1.41 -8.73 -13.92
CA LYS A 125 -0.32 -9.30 -14.73
C LYS A 125 0.66 -10.09 -13.86
N ARG A 126 1.12 -9.50 -12.76
CA ARG A 126 2.05 -10.13 -11.82
C ARG A 126 2.10 -9.43 -10.46
N ASN A 127 2.63 -10.13 -9.50
CA ASN A 127 3.06 -9.55 -8.23
C ASN A 127 4.33 -8.71 -8.43
N LEU A 128 4.47 -7.64 -7.66
CA LEU A 128 5.75 -6.93 -7.52
C LEU A 128 6.64 -7.70 -6.56
N SER A 129 7.93 -7.76 -6.85
CA SER A 129 8.93 -8.30 -5.94
C SER A 129 9.13 -7.37 -4.72
N ALA A 130 9.68 -7.90 -3.63
CA ALA A 130 10.02 -7.09 -2.46
C ALA A 130 10.93 -5.90 -2.83
N GLY A 131 11.89 -6.12 -3.73
CA GLY A 131 12.78 -5.06 -4.23
C GLY A 131 12.04 -3.97 -4.99
N GLU A 132 11.05 -4.30 -5.81
CA GLU A 132 10.23 -3.29 -6.48
C GLU A 132 9.37 -2.49 -5.48
N LEU A 133 8.86 -3.14 -4.41
CA LEU A 133 8.16 -2.47 -3.32
C LEU A 133 9.10 -1.50 -2.56
N VAL A 134 10.30 -1.95 -2.20
CA VAL A 134 11.32 -1.11 -1.54
C VAL A 134 11.75 0.03 -2.44
N ASN A 135 11.98 -0.22 -3.74
CA ASN A 135 12.40 0.82 -4.67
C ASN A 135 11.39 1.96 -4.83
N GLN A 136 10.08 1.71 -4.67
CA GLN A 136 9.07 2.77 -4.61
C GLN A 136 9.37 3.73 -3.45
N ILE A 137 9.68 3.20 -2.25
CA ILE A 137 10.01 4.02 -1.09
C ILE A 137 11.36 4.73 -1.30
N MET A 138 12.37 4.03 -1.81
CA MET A 138 13.71 4.59 -2.04
C MET A 138 13.65 5.74 -3.05
N PHE A 139 12.83 5.60 -4.10
CA PHE A 139 12.61 6.65 -5.09
C PHE A 139 12.05 7.92 -4.45
N VAL A 140 10.98 7.78 -3.65
CA VAL A 140 10.35 8.88 -2.94
C VAL A 140 11.28 9.46 -1.86
N GLN A 141 12.03 8.62 -1.15
CA GLN A 141 12.97 9.07 -0.11
C GLN A 141 14.09 9.94 -0.71
N LYS A 142 14.66 9.55 -1.86
CA LYS A 142 15.67 10.37 -2.57
C LYS A 142 15.11 11.73 -3.00
N ASP A 143 13.83 11.81 -3.35
CA ASP A 143 13.20 13.11 -3.63
C ASP A 143 13.01 13.95 -2.36
N LEU A 144 12.67 13.32 -1.23
CA LEU A 144 12.57 13.99 0.07
C LEU A 144 13.92 14.41 0.64
N ASP A 145 15.01 13.67 0.38
CA ASP A 145 16.37 14.02 0.82
C ASP A 145 16.80 15.39 0.31
N LYS A 146 16.39 15.78 -0.91
CA LYS A 146 16.64 17.13 -1.48
C LYS A 146 16.03 18.26 -0.63
N ARG A 147 15.07 17.92 0.23
CA ARG A 147 14.34 18.84 1.12
C ARG A 147 14.64 18.58 2.60
N GLU A 148 15.62 17.73 2.90
CA GLU A 148 15.98 17.29 4.26
C GLU A 148 14.77 16.68 5.02
N LYS A 149 13.93 15.95 4.30
CA LYS A 149 12.73 15.27 4.82
C LYS A 149 12.90 13.76 4.70
N ARG A 150 12.06 13.02 5.43
CA ARG A 150 12.06 11.56 5.38
C ARG A 150 10.65 11.00 5.27
N VAL A 151 10.55 9.83 4.66
CA VAL A 151 9.35 9.00 4.75
C VAL A 151 9.17 8.56 6.20
N SER A 152 8.00 8.81 6.76
CA SER A 152 7.66 8.47 8.16
C SER A 152 6.61 7.38 8.26
N HIS A 153 5.74 7.23 7.24
CA HIS A 153 4.64 6.28 7.21
C HIS A 153 4.55 5.59 5.86
N ILE A 154 4.08 4.36 5.87
CA ILE A 154 3.82 3.58 4.65
C ILE A 154 2.40 3.03 4.71
N VAL A 155 1.66 3.16 3.61
CA VAL A 155 0.39 2.47 3.41
C VAL A 155 0.48 1.62 2.14
N VAL A 156 0.22 0.32 2.23
CA VAL A 156 0.14 -0.56 1.07
C VAL A 156 -1.31 -0.56 0.61
N MET A 157 -1.68 0.50 -0.11
CA MET A 157 -3.05 0.82 -0.56
C MET A 157 -3.08 1.27 -2.02
N GLY A 158 -1.98 1.09 -2.76
CA GLY A 158 -1.89 1.36 -4.19
C GLY A 158 -2.55 0.27 -5.03
N ILE A 159 -2.07 0.06 -6.25
CA ILE A 159 -2.61 -0.95 -7.17
C ILE A 159 -2.31 -2.36 -6.65
N GLY A 160 -3.34 -3.22 -6.64
CA GLY A 160 -3.23 -4.63 -6.26
C GLY A 160 -3.78 -4.97 -4.87
N GLU A 161 -3.92 -6.27 -4.62
CA GLU A 161 -4.26 -6.82 -3.31
C GLU A 161 -3.00 -7.33 -2.61
N PRO A 162 -2.54 -6.69 -1.52
CA PRO A 162 -1.29 -7.07 -0.87
C PRO A 162 -1.25 -8.51 -0.38
N PHE A 163 -2.40 -9.06 0.04
CA PHE A 163 -2.46 -10.43 0.54
C PHE A 163 -2.39 -11.49 -0.57
N MET A 164 -2.63 -11.11 -1.83
CA MET A 164 -2.28 -11.95 -2.99
C MET A 164 -0.78 -11.92 -3.33
N ASN A 165 -0.04 -10.97 -2.76
CA ASN A 165 1.41 -10.85 -2.89
C ASN A 165 2.12 -11.02 -1.53
N TYR A 166 1.54 -11.79 -0.64
CA TYR A 166 1.92 -11.88 0.77
C TYR A 166 3.43 -12.06 1.02
N PRO A 167 4.14 -13.04 0.40
CA PRO A 167 5.56 -13.26 0.69
C PRO A 167 6.43 -12.03 0.40
N ASN A 168 6.21 -11.35 -0.73
CA ASN A 168 6.99 -10.16 -1.09
C ASN A 168 6.65 -8.96 -0.21
N VAL A 169 5.39 -8.83 0.21
CA VAL A 169 4.96 -7.76 1.14
C VAL A 169 5.59 -7.97 2.52
N MET A 170 5.69 -9.21 3.00
CA MET A 170 6.35 -9.50 4.29
C MET A 170 7.85 -9.21 4.25
N GLU A 171 8.54 -9.62 3.18
CA GLU A 171 9.95 -9.30 2.96
C GLU A 171 10.18 -7.78 2.85
N PHE A 172 9.32 -7.07 2.14
CA PHE A 172 9.31 -5.61 2.08
C PHE A 172 9.20 -4.98 3.46
N ILE A 173 8.25 -5.43 4.30
CA ILE A 173 8.09 -4.93 5.67
C ILE A 173 9.37 -5.16 6.47
N ALA A 174 9.98 -6.35 6.37
CA ALA A 174 11.22 -6.67 7.06
C ALA A 174 12.37 -5.73 6.64
N CYS A 175 12.45 -5.38 5.34
CA CYS A 175 13.44 -4.43 4.84
C CYS A 175 13.26 -3.01 5.39
N VAL A 176 12.03 -2.46 5.28
CA VAL A 176 11.78 -1.05 5.64
C VAL A 176 11.68 -0.81 7.15
N ASN A 177 11.31 -1.84 7.92
CA ASN A 177 11.23 -1.78 9.38
C ASN A 177 12.59 -1.99 10.08
N ASN A 178 13.58 -2.54 9.37
CA ASN A 178 14.90 -2.82 9.93
C ASN A 178 15.56 -1.54 10.47
N ASP A 179 16.18 -1.62 11.66
CA ASP A 179 16.85 -0.49 12.33
C ASP A 179 18.10 0.00 11.56
N LYS A 180 18.70 -0.86 10.74
CA LYS A 180 19.80 -0.55 9.80
C LYS A 180 19.30 -0.18 8.40
N GLY A 181 17.97 -0.27 8.17
CA GLY A 181 17.32 0.12 6.94
C GLY A 181 16.73 1.54 7.02
N LEU A 182 15.50 1.69 6.51
CA LEU A 182 14.77 2.96 6.61
C LEU A 182 14.27 3.25 8.03
N ASN A 183 14.28 2.27 8.91
CA ASN A 183 13.86 2.37 10.30
C ASN A 183 12.44 2.97 10.44
N ILE A 184 11.52 2.49 9.61
CA ILE A 184 10.11 2.86 9.69
C ILE A 184 9.43 1.90 10.66
N GLY A 185 9.03 2.41 11.82
CA GLY A 185 8.43 1.59 12.87
C GLY A 185 7.20 0.82 12.38
N ALA A 186 7.03 -0.44 12.82
CA ALA A 186 5.92 -1.29 12.37
C ALA A 186 4.54 -0.65 12.54
N ARG A 187 4.37 0.19 13.57
CA ARG A 187 3.13 0.94 13.83
C ARG A 187 2.88 2.10 12.85
N HIS A 188 3.86 2.45 12.03
CA HIS A 188 3.77 3.43 10.96
C HIS A 188 3.57 2.77 9.59
N ILE A 189 3.41 1.45 9.55
CA ILE A 189 3.12 0.68 8.35
C ILE A 189 1.69 0.16 8.45
N THR A 190 0.89 0.38 7.43
CA THR A 190 -0.49 -0.11 7.31
C THR A 190 -0.63 -0.93 6.04
N ILE A 191 -1.12 -2.16 6.19
CA ILE A 191 -1.52 -3.00 5.07
C ILE A 191 -3.04 -2.93 4.94
N SER A 192 -3.55 -2.65 3.74
CA SER A 192 -4.98 -2.72 3.46
C SER A 192 -5.30 -3.95 2.61
N THR A 193 -6.33 -4.67 2.97
CA THR A 193 -6.80 -5.85 2.21
C THR A 193 -8.29 -5.77 1.95
N CYS A 194 -8.72 -6.33 0.83
CA CYS A 194 -10.14 -6.52 0.53
C CYS A 194 -10.80 -7.64 1.36
N GLY A 195 -10.02 -8.36 2.20
CA GLY A 195 -10.58 -9.33 3.16
C GLY A 195 -10.35 -10.78 2.80
N ILE A 196 -9.12 -11.18 2.45
CA ILE A 196 -8.74 -12.59 2.24
C ILE A 196 -8.58 -13.27 3.61
N ALA A 197 -9.67 -13.82 4.13
CA ALA A 197 -9.79 -14.31 5.52
C ALA A 197 -8.67 -15.27 5.97
N PRO A 198 -8.25 -16.29 5.20
CA PRO A 198 -7.15 -17.16 5.61
C PRO A 198 -5.81 -16.43 5.78
N VAL A 199 -5.55 -15.42 4.92
CA VAL A 199 -4.31 -14.65 4.98
C VAL A 199 -4.34 -13.65 6.13
N ILE A 200 -5.51 -13.11 6.50
CA ILE A 200 -5.67 -12.29 7.71
C ILE A 200 -5.26 -13.08 8.96
N LYS A 201 -5.69 -14.35 9.08
CA LYS A 201 -5.32 -15.22 10.22
C LYS A 201 -3.79 -15.45 10.25
N ARG A 202 -3.18 -15.74 9.10
CA ARG A 202 -1.73 -15.87 8.97
C ARG A 202 -0.99 -14.58 9.35
N PHE A 203 -1.46 -13.43 8.87
CA PHE A 203 -0.89 -12.12 9.20
C PHE A 203 -0.95 -11.82 10.70
N ALA A 204 -2.03 -12.22 11.36
CA ALA A 204 -2.19 -12.09 12.81
C ALA A 204 -1.10 -12.83 13.61
N ASP A 205 -0.67 -13.98 13.12
CA ASP A 205 0.38 -14.78 13.76
C ASP A 205 1.80 -14.24 13.50
N GLU A 206 2.03 -13.64 12.33
CA GLU A 206 3.36 -13.21 11.88
C GLU A 206 3.67 -11.73 12.18
N MET A 207 2.68 -10.81 12.15
CA MET A 207 2.89 -9.35 12.12
C MET A 207 2.03 -8.57 13.13
N SER A 208 2.15 -8.86 14.40
CA SER A 208 1.30 -8.31 15.48
C SER A 208 1.36 -6.78 15.65
N GLN A 209 2.40 -6.09 15.16
CA GLN A 209 2.59 -4.65 15.35
C GLN A 209 2.30 -3.79 14.10
N VAL A 210 2.20 -4.41 12.92
CA VAL A 210 1.81 -3.72 11.69
C VAL A 210 0.30 -3.46 11.71
N ASN A 211 -0.13 -2.29 11.25
CA ASN A 211 -1.55 -1.96 11.24
C ASN A 211 -2.26 -2.68 10.08
N LEU A 212 -3.49 -3.12 10.35
CA LEU A 212 -4.37 -3.73 9.36
C LEU A 212 -5.57 -2.82 9.08
N ALA A 213 -5.79 -2.52 7.82
CA ALA A 213 -6.98 -1.86 7.29
C ALA A 213 -7.76 -2.84 6.42
N ILE A 214 -9.08 -2.76 6.49
CA ILE A 214 -10.01 -3.63 5.74
C ILE A 214 -10.84 -2.77 4.80
N SER A 215 -10.74 -3.03 3.53
CA SER A 215 -11.66 -2.51 2.51
C SER A 215 -13.01 -3.19 2.69
N LEU A 216 -13.86 -2.65 3.57
CA LEU A 216 -15.17 -3.22 3.90
C LEU A 216 -16.23 -2.81 2.87
N HIS A 217 -16.41 -1.51 2.70
CA HIS A 217 -17.21 -0.77 1.72
C HIS A 217 -18.71 -1.12 1.65
N ALA A 218 -19.18 -2.17 2.30
CA ALA A 218 -20.57 -2.51 2.45
C ALA A 218 -20.84 -3.21 3.78
N PRO A 219 -22.05 -3.02 4.39
CA PRO A 219 -22.35 -3.55 5.70
C PRO A 219 -23.09 -4.90 5.66
N ASN A 220 -23.41 -5.43 4.48
CA ASN A 220 -24.05 -6.73 4.28
C ASN A 220 -23.53 -7.41 3.00
N ASP A 221 -23.64 -8.74 2.94
CA ASP A 221 -23.12 -9.56 1.84
C ASP A 221 -23.75 -9.24 0.51
N ALA A 222 -25.06 -9.01 0.47
CA ALA A 222 -25.77 -8.74 -0.77
C ALA A 222 -25.22 -7.50 -1.49
N LEU A 223 -24.98 -6.42 -0.75
CA LEU A 223 -24.38 -5.19 -1.27
C LEU A 223 -22.89 -5.37 -1.55
N ARG A 224 -22.18 -6.07 -0.64
CA ARG A 224 -20.74 -6.25 -0.78
C ARG A 224 -20.39 -7.06 -2.04
N SER A 225 -21.10 -8.14 -2.33
CA SER A 225 -20.94 -8.94 -3.56
C SER A 225 -21.20 -8.11 -4.82
N GLN A 226 -22.14 -7.16 -4.78
CA GLN A 226 -22.42 -6.28 -5.91
C GLN A 226 -21.23 -5.37 -6.28
N ILE A 227 -20.47 -4.86 -5.29
CA ILE A 227 -19.39 -3.88 -5.52
C ILE A 227 -18.00 -4.48 -5.33
N MET A 228 -17.88 -5.61 -4.62
CA MET A 228 -16.61 -6.29 -4.32
C MET A 228 -16.76 -7.82 -4.52
N PRO A 229 -16.41 -8.36 -5.68
CA PRO A 229 -16.54 -9.80 -5.97
C PRO A 229 -15.79 -10.74 -5.01
N VAL A 230 -14.80 -10.25 -4.27
CA VAL A 230 -14.09 -11.03 -3.24
C VAL A 230 -15.05 -11.56 -2.16
N ASN A 231 -16.20 -10.92 -1.97
CA ASN A 231 -17.20 -11.36 -1.00
C ASN A 231 -17.82 -12.72 -1.34
N ASP A 232 -17.85 -13.08 -2.62
CA ASP A 232 -18.33 -14.40 -3.08
C ASP A 232 -17.36 -15.53 -2.72
N MET A 233 -16.09 -15.20 -2.43
CA MET A 233 -15.06 -16.14 -1.95
C MET A 233 -14.95 -16.14 -0.42
N PHE A 234 -15.08 -14.98 0.20
CA PHE A 234 -14.98 -14.76 1.64
C PHE A 234 -16.07 -13.78 2.06
N ASN A 235 -17.18 -14.31 2.56
CA ASN A 235 -18.32 -13.52 3.02
C ASN A 235 -17.97 -12.75 4.32
N LEU A 236 -18.91 -11.91 4.77
CA LEU A 236 -18.70 -11.10 5.96
C LEU A 236 -18.52 -11.95 7.23
N GLU A 237 -19.20 -13.10 7.34
CA GLU A 237 -19.05 -14.00 8.50
C GLU A 237 -17.61 -14.50 8.61
N GLU A 238 -17.06 -15.07 7.53
CA GLU A 238 -15.67 -15.55 7.45
C GLU A 238 -14.64 -14.43 7.67
N LEU A 239 -14.91 -13.26 7.09
CA LEU A 239 -14.08 -12.08 7.27
C LEU A 239 -14.03 -11.66 8.74
N PHE A 240 -15.19 -11.50 9.39
CA PHE A 240 -15.26 -11.04 10.78
C PHE A 240 -14.71 -12.09 11.76
N GLU A 241 -14.87 -13.39 11.49
CA GLU A 241 -14.17 -14.44 12.24
C GLU A 241 -12.64 -14.24 12.19
N ALA A 242 -12.08 -14.01 11.00
CA ALA A 242 -10.65 -13.75 10.85
C ALA A 242 -10.20 -12.45 11.54
N LEU A 243 -11.04 -11.41 11.54
CA LEU A 243 -10.75 -10.14 12.21
C LEU A 243 -10.80 -10.26 13.74
N HIS A 244 -11.73 -11.03 14.29
CA HIS A 244 -11.75 -11.35 15.72
C HIS A 244 -10.50 -12.12 16.12
N TYR A 245 -10.06 -13.09 15.30
CA TYR A 245 -8.80 -13.80 15.52
C TYR A 245 -7.61 -12.82 15.52
N TYR A 246 -7.54 -11.92 14.54
CA TYR A 246 -6.49 -10.89 14.47
C TYR A 246 -6.47 -10.01 15.71
N GLN A 247 -7.62 -9.51 16.17
CA GLN A 247 -7.69 -8.67 17.39
C GLN A 247 -7.28 -9.40 18.65
N LYS A 248 -7.63 -10.69 18.77
CA LYS A 248 -7.20 -11.53 19.89
C LYS A 248 -5.68 -11.70 19.95
N LYS A 249 -5.01 -11.73 18.79
CA LYS A 249 -3.55 -11.89 18.69
C LYS A 249 -2.78 -10.58 18.81
N SER A 250 -3.23 -9.52 18.18
CA SER A 250 -2.46 -8.30 18.00
C SER A 250 -2.77 -7.20 19.01
N ASN A 251 -3.92 -7.20 19.65
CA ASN A 251 -4.47 -6.07 20.44
C ASN A 251 -4.49 -4.73 19.69
N ARG A 252 -4.32 -4.75 18.35
CA ARG A 252 -4.28 -3.55 17.52
C ARG A 252 -5.70 -3.13 17.12
N ARG A 253 -5.90 -1.82 17.03
CA ARG A 253 -7.13 -1.27 16.47
C ARG A 253 -7.18 -1.57 14.97
N LEU A 254 -8.30 -2.12 14.50
CA LEU A 254 -8.59 -2.27 13.08
C LEU A 254 -9.04 -0.94 12.48
N THR A 255 -8.75 -0.73 11.21
CA THR A 255 -9.35 0.35 10.44
C THR A 255 -10.24 -0.24 9.36
N PHE A 256 -11.51 0.17 9.32
CA PHE A 256 -12.42 -0.16 8.22
C PHE A 256 -12.46 1.02 7.25
N GLU A 257 -12.06 0.77 6.02
CA GLU A 257 -12.22 1.71 4.91
C GLU A 257 -13.63 1.51 4.33
N TYR A 258 -14.42 2.56 4.33
CA TYR A 258 -15.80 2.54 3.85
C TYR A 258 -16.02 3.67 2.84
N ILE A 259 -16.06 3.34 1.57
CA ILE A 259 -16.31 4.29 0.50
C ILE A 259 -17.81 4.64 0.49
N LEU A 260 -18.14 5.92 0.37
CA LEU A 260 -19.52 6.40 0.31
C LEU A 260 -19.89 6.71 -1.15
N ILE A 261 -20.79 5.91 -1.72
CA ILE A 261 -21.26 5.97 -3.11
C ILE A 261 -22.74 6.37 -3.10
N ASP A 262 -23.06 7.46 -3.79
CA ASP A 262 -24.42 8.01 -3.84
C ASP A 262 -25.44 6.96 -4.30
N GLY A 263 -26.51 6.79 -3.48
CA GLY A 263 -27.59 5.85 -3.74
C GLY A 263 -27.22 4.35 -3.72
N VAL A 264 -25.98 4.00 -3.32
CA VAL A 264 -25.52 2.60 -3.28
C VAL A 264 -25.37 2.12 -1.84
N ASN A 265 -24.53 2.79 -1.05
CA ASN A 265 -24.15 2.34 0.30
C ASN A 265 -24.14 3.47 1.34
N ASP A 266 -24.76 4.60 1.06
CA ASP A 266 -24.68 5.86 1.83
C ASP A 266 -25.96 6.20 2.63
N THR A 267 -26.90 5.23 2.75
CA THR A 267 -28.16 5.46 3.48
C THR A 267 -28.00 5.24 5.00
N LEU A 268 -28.93 5.78 5.79
CA LEU A 268 -28.98 5.53 7.24
C LEU A 268 -29.23 4.06 7.60
N GLN A 269 -29.86 3.28 6.70
CA GLN A 269 -30.01 1.83 6.92
C GLN A 269 -28.66 1.13 6.88
N GLN A 270 -27.80 1.44 5.89
CA GLN A 270 -26.44 0.90 5.85
C GLN A 270 -25.57 1.41 7.02
N ALA A 271 -25.77 2.64 7.46
CA ALA A 271 -25.08 3.15 8.66
C ALA A 271 -25.45 2.32 9.90
N LYS A 272 -26.73 1.97 10.07
CA LYS A 272 -27.22 1.09 11.15
C LYS A 272 -26.60 -0.30 11.07
N GLU A 273 -26.61 -0.91 9.91
CA GLU A 273 -25.99 -2.23 9.67
C GLU A 273 -24.50 -2.22 9.95
N LEU A 274 -23.79 -1.17 9.53
CA LEU A 274 -22.36 -0.99 9.81
C LEU A 274 -22.06 -0.90 11.31
N VAL A 275 -22.88 -0.15 12.06
CA VAL A 275 -22.76 -0.08 13.53
C VAL A 275 -22.85 -1.49 14.13
N GLU A 276 -23.87 -2.26 13.74
CA GLU A 276 -24.04 -3.63 14.25
C GLU A 276 -22.83 -4.53 13.99
N LEU A 277 -22.22 -4.41 12.81
CA LEU A 277 -21.02 -5.18 12.45
C LEU A 277 -19.79 -4.81 13.30
N VAL A 278 -19.57 -3.51 13.58
CA VAL A 278 -18.28 -3.05 14.14
C VAL A 278 -18.33 -2.73 15.62
N LYS A 279 -19.51 -2.61 16.25
CA LYS A 279 -19.68 -2.16 17.64
C LYS A 279 -18.96 -3.03 18.68
N SER A 280 -18.74 -4.31 18.39
CA SER A 280 -18.05 -5.25 19.29
C SER A 280 -16.53 -5.24 19.11
N MET A 281 -16.01 -4.45 18.18
CA MET A 281 -14.61 -4.46 17.78
C MET A 281 -13.88 -3.20 18.25
N ASN A 282 -12.59 -3.34 18.60
CA ASN A 282 -11.70 -2.19 18.70
C ASN A 282 -11.38 -1.68 17.28
N ALA A 283 -12.24 -0.83 16.75
CA ALA A 283 -12.22 -0.43 15.36
C ALA A 283 -12.33 1.09 15.17
N TYR A 284 -11.90 1.53 14.01
CA TYR A 284 -12.03 2.88 13.50
C TYR A 284 -12.56 2.83 12.07
N VAL A 285 -13.52 3.67 11.72
CA VAL A 285 -14.10 3.71 10.39
C VAL A 285 -13.65 4.96 9.64
N ASN A 286 -12.95 4.78 8.53
CA ASN A 286 -12.66 5.84 7.56
C ASN A 286 -13.78 5.89 6.53
N LEU A 287 -14.62 6.90 6.61
CA LEU A 287 -15.61 7.21 5.57
C LEU A 287 -14.91 7.98 4.45
N ILE A 288 -14.93 7.42 3.26
CA ILE A 288 -14.24 7.97 2.08
C ILE A 288 -15.30 8.38 1.06
N PRO A 289 -15.57 9.68 0.83
CA PRO A 289 -16.35 10.08 -0.31
C PRO A 289 -15.79 9.44 -1.59
N TYR A 290 -16.64 8.94 -2.48
CA TYR A 290 -16.20 8.29 -3.69
C TYR A 290 -15.42 9.28 -4.57
N ASN A 291 -14.23 8.89 -5.00
CA ASN A 291 -13.47 9.63 -6.00
C ASN A 291 -13.90 9.14 -7.39
N GLU A 292 -14.42 10.04 -8.21
CA GLU A 292 -14.95 9.68 -9.53
C GLU A 292 -13.88 9.01 -10.41
N VAL A 293 -14.28 7.95 -11.06
CA VAL A 293 -13.52 7.23 -12.09
C VAL A 293 -14.32 7.31 -13.37
N GLU A 294 -13.75 7.90 -14.41
CA GLU A 294 -14.45 8.23 -15.67
C GLU A 294 -15.22 7.04 -16.28
N GLU A 295 -14.67 5.83 -16.13
CA GLU A 295 -15.24 4.61 -16.69
C GLU A 295 -16.33 3.99 -15.81
N ASN A 296 -16.53 4.47 -14.59
CA ASN A 296 -17.48 3.92 -13.63
C ASN A 296 -18.78 4.77 -13.58
N PRO A 297 -19.95 4.15 -13.41
CA PRO A 297 -21.21 4.88 -13.34
C PRO A 297 -21.47 5.56 -11.99
N PHE A 298 -20.62 5.33 -11.01
CA PHE A 298 -20.81 5.78 -9.64
C PHE A 298 -20.59 7.28 -9.47
N ARG A 299 -21.23 7.84 -8.44
CA ARG A 299 -21.10 9.26 -8.06
C ARG A 299 -20.73 9.39 -6.57
N PRO A 300 -20.03 10.46 -6.18
CA PRO A 300 -19.78 10.75 -4.77
C PRO A 300 -21.10 10.95 -4.03
N THR A 301 -21.15 10.48 -2.79
CA THR A 301 -22.29 10.74 -1.90
C THR A 301 -22.52 12.23 -1.70
N GLN A 302 -23.77 12.63 -1.54
CA GLN A 302 -24.10 14.02 -1.23
C GLN A 302 -23.54 14.40 0.16
N PRO A 303 -22.99 15.61 0.36
CA PRO A 303 -22.43 16.03 1.64
C PRO A 303 -23.39 15.85 2.81
N LYS A 304 -24.69 16.08 2.61
CA LYS A 304 -25.74 15.86 3.64
C LYS A 304 -25.87 14.39 4.05
N ASN A 305 -25.74 13.45 3.09
CA ASN A 305 -25.83 12.01 3.37
C ASN A 305 -24.56 11.55 4.10
N ALA A 306 -23.39 11.98 3.65
CA ALA A 306 -22.12 11.71 4.33
C ALA A 306 -22.13 12.20 5.79
N ALA A 307 -22.64 13.42 6.02
CA ALA A 307 -22.78 13.98 7.36
C ALA A 307 -23.78 13.17 8.22
N ALA A 308 -24.95 12.83 7.67
CA ALA A 308 -25.94 12.03 8.38
C ALA A 308 -25.43 10.63 8.73
N PHE A 309 -24.69 9.98 7.80
CA PHE A 309 -24.05 8.69 8.01
C PHE A 309 -22.99 8.79 9.13
N TYR A 310 -22.10 9.77 9.06
CA TYR A 310 -21.10 10.05 10.08
C TYR A 310 -21.70 10.29 11.45
N ASP A 311 -22.72 11.17 11.54
CA ASP A 311 -23.41 11.50 12.79
C ASP A 311 -24.09 10.29 13.41
N TYR A 312 -24.67 9.41 12.56
CA TYR A 312 -25.26 8.17 13.03
C TYR A 312 -24.22 7.25 13.70
N LEU A 313 -23.07 7.03 13.06
CA LEU A 313 -21.97 6.24 13.62
C LEU A 313 -21.50 6.83 14.96
N LYS A 314 -21.31 8.15 15.01
CA LYS A 314 -20.85 8.86 16.22
C LYS A 314 -21.84 8.72 17.39
N ARG A 315 -23.13 8.86 17.14
CA ARG A 315 -24.18 8.68 18.16
C ARG A 315 -24.23 7.27 18.74
N HIS A 316 -23.75 6.28 17.97
CA HIS A 316 -23.68 4.87 18.40
C HIS A 316 -22.27 4.47 18.86
N ASN A 317 -21.43 5.45 19.25
CA ASN A 317 -20.08 5.26 19.80
C ASN A 317 -19.08 4.56 18.84
N VAL A 318 -19.33 4.57 17.54
CA VAL A 318 -18.35 4.13 16.55
C VAL A 318 -17.35 5.25 16.30
N GLN A 319 -16.06 4.98 16.50
CA GLN A 319 -15.01 5.94 16.16
C GLN A 319 -14.89 6.04 14.64
N CYS A 320 -15.11 7.21 14.08
CA CYS A 320 -15.05 7.42 12.63
C CYS A 320 -14.58 8.82 12.24
N VAL A 321 -14.17 8.96 10.99
CA VAL A 321 -13.85 10.25 10.35
C VAL A 321 -14.35 10.23 8.91
N ILE A 322 -14.74 11.39 8.39
CA ILE A 322 -14.85 11.59 6.94
C ILE A 322 -13.47 12.02 6.46
N ARG A 323 -12.84 11.19 5.62
CA ARG A 323 -11.50 11.44 5.10
C ARG A 323 -11.51 12.62 4.13
N ARG A 324 -10.58 13.55 4.32
CA ARG A 324 -10.32 14.60 3.33
C ARG A 324 -9.56 13.99 2.16
N GLU A 325 -10.00 14.30 0.97
CA GLU A 325 -9.31 13.92 -0.26
C GLU A 325 -7.93 14.57 -0.33
N LYS A 326 -6.98 13.84 -0.90
CA LYS A 326 -5.64 14.32 -1.22
C LYS A 326 -5.28 13.94 -2.64
N GLY A 327 -4.74 14.92 -3.39
CA GLY A 327 -4.27 14.69 -4.74
C GLY A 327 -5.35 14.33 -5.77
N SER A 328 -6.63 14.67 -5.54
CA SER A 328 -7.72 14.43 -6.49
C SER A 328 -7.47 15.11 -7.84
N GLU A 329 -6.86 16.31 -7.84
CA GLU A 329 -6.50 17.08 -9.06
C GLU A 329 -5.56 16.34 -10.02
N ILE A 330 -4.83 15.34 -9.51
CA ILE A 330 -3.84 14.57 -10.27
C ILE A 330 -4.18 13.07 -10.33
N ASP A 331 -5.43 12.69 -10.08
CA ASP A 331 -5.89 11.28 -9.99
C ASP A 331 -5.01 10.45 -9.04
N ALA A 332 -4.63 11.02 -7.90
CA ALA A 332 -3.82 10.34 -6.88
C ALA A 332 -4.63 9.88 -5.67
N ALA A 333 -5.93 10.16 -5.63
CA ALA A 333 -6.79 9.73 -4.55
C ALA A 333 -7.06 8.22 -4.56
N CYS A 334 -7.56 7.71 -3.44
CA CYS A 334 -7.88 6.28 -3.31
C CYS A 334 -8.88 5.84 -4.39
N GLY A 335 -8.59 4.71 -5.04
CA GLY A 335 -9.39 4.14 -6.10
C GLY A 335 -9.12 4.70 -7.49
N GLN A 336 -8.32 5.75 -7.65
CA GLN A 336 -8.04 6.40 -8.94
C GLN A 336 -6.77 5.91 -9.65
N LEU A 337 -5.88 5.19 -8.95
CA LEU A 337 -4.61 4.74 -9.51
C LEU A 337 -4.84 3.68 -10.60
N ARG A 338 -4.32 3.93 -11.79
CA ARG A 338 -4.51 3.05 -12.96
C ARG A 338 -3.33 2.99 -13.92
N ALA A 339 -2.20 3.60 -13.60
CA ALA A 339 -0.98 3.61 -14.42
C ALA A 339 -1.25 4.00 -15.90
N ASN A 340 -2.05 5.02 -16.13
CA ASN A 340 -2.61 5.34 -17.44
C ASN A 340 -1.60 6.03 -18.35
N VAL A 341 -0.98 5.30 -19.28
CA VAL A 341 -0.12 5.83 -20.36
C VAL A 341 -0.81 5.80 -21.71
N GLU A 342 -1.84 4.99 -21.91
CA GLU A 342 -2.45 4.81 -23.22
C GLU A 342 -3.12 6.10 -23.74
N LYS A 343 -3.76 6.87 -22.88
CA LYS A 343 -4.28 8.21 -23.28
C LYS A 343 -3.19 9.23 -23.64
N GLN A 344 -1.95 9.06 -23.18
CA GLN A 344 -0.87 10.02 -23.44
C GLN A 344 0.01 9.67 -24.64
N ARG A 345 0.04 8.42 -25.08
CA ARG A 345 0.69 8.01 -26.34
C ARG A 345 -0.15 8.37 -27.56
N SER A 346 -1.48 8.36 -27.45
CA SER A 346 -2.39 8.77 -28.53
C SER A 346 -2.44 10.29 -28.76
N ALA A 347 -2.10 11.11 -27.76
CA ALA A 347 -2.03 12.56 -27.90
C ALA A 347 -0.70 13.07 -28.50
N ARG A 348 0.27 12.18 -28.78
CA ARG A 348 1.57 12.48 -29.42
C ARG A 348 1.70 11.88 -30.81
N ARG A 349 0.65 11.31 -31.36
CA ARG A 349 0.47 10.94 -32.75
C ARG A 349 -0.60 11.87 -33.38
#